data_f2d468a6e6a3f058fa9b9b9e01f8c033
#
_entry.id   f2d468a6e6a3f058fa9b9b9e01f8c033
#
_cell.length_a   1.000
_cell.length_b   1.000
_cell.length_c   1.000
_cell.angle_alpha   90.00
_cell.angle_beta   90.00
_cell.angle_gamma   90.00
#
_symmetry.space_group_name_H-M   'P 1'
#
loop_
_entity.id
_entity.type
_entity.pdbx_description
1 polymer ?
#
loop_
_entity_poly.entity_id
_entity_poly.type
_entity_poly.pdbx_seq_one_letter_code
_entity_poly.pdbx_strand_id
1 'polypeptide(L)'
;LQIEESIQEGTRWAVFEPNNLALWQKIRRNVTAFLNGFWRDGALFGATPEQAFYVKVDEELNPPEVRALGQVIIEIGLVPAFPAEFIVFRIQQMPGGIDVSEL
;
A
#
# COMPACT_ATOMS: atom_id res chain seq x y z
N LEU A 1 7.91 4.11 10.05
CA LEU A 1 8.84 3.43 9.14
C LEU A 1 9.04 4.25 7.88
N GLN A 2 10.27 4.27 7.39
CA GLN A 2 10.59 4.96 6.15
C GLN A 2 9.84 4.35 4.95
N ILE A 3 9.60 3.03 4.99
CA ILE A 3 8.84 2.34 3.94
C ILE A 3 7.41 2.90 3.88
N GLU A 4 6.75 3.07 5.03
CA GLU A 4 5.40 3.63 5.08
C GLU A 4 5.36 5.02 4.46
N GLU A 5 6.28 5.88 4.87
CA GLU A 5 6.35 7.24 4.36
C GLU A 5 6.57 7.27 2.85
N SER A 6 7.45 6.42 2.35
CA SER A 6 7.72 6.33 0.92
C SER A 6 6.50 5.89 0.13
N ILE A 7 5.74 4.92 0.64
CA ILE A 7 4.52 4.46 -0.02
C ILE A 7 3.45 5.55 0.03
N GLN A 8 3.32 6.24 1.16
CA GLN A 8 2.39 7.37 1.28
C GLN A 8 2.66 8.42 0.20
N GLU A 9 3.90 8.85 0.09
CA GLU A 9 4.27 9.85 -0.91
C GLU A 9 4.14 9.31 -2.33
N GLY A 10 4.54 8.06 -2.54
CA GLY A 10 4.53 7.44 -3.86
C GLY A 10 3.13 7.11 -4.39
N THR A 11 2.09 7.19 -3.56
CA THR A 11 0.71 6.91 -3.98
C THR A 11 -0.20 8.13 -3.93
N ARG A 12 0.32 9.33 -3.67
CA ARG A 12 -0.49 10.55 -3.60
C ARG A 12 -1.20 10.88 -4.90
N TRP A 13 -0.60 10.51 -6.02
CA TRP A 13 -1.18 10.74 -7.34
C TRP A 13 -2.51 10.04 -7.55
N ALA A 14 -2.80 9.00 -6.75
CA ALA A 14 -3.97 8.15 -6.95
C ALA A 14 -5.30 8.91 -6.81
N VAL A 15 -5.35 9.96 -5.99
CA VAL A 15 -6.59 10.71 -5.78
C VAL A 15 -6.98 11.55 -7.00
N PHE A 16 -6.09 11.70 -7.95
CA PHE A 16 -6.33 12.46 -9.18
C PHE A 16 -6.81 11.59 -10.34
N GLU A 17 -6.97 10.29 -10.10
CA GLU A 17 -7.44 9.34 -11.11
C GLU A 17 -8.77 8.73 -10.70
N PRO A 18 -9.59 8.27 -11.67
CA PRO A 18 -10.83 7.58 -11.34
C PRO A 18 -10.56 6.36 -10.46
N ASN A 19 -11.33 6.22 -9.39
CA ASN A 19 -11.16 5.10 -8.45
C ASN A 19 -11.92 3.87 -8.97
N ASN A 20 -11.22 3.02 -9.69
CA ASN A 20 -11.77 1.83 -10.32
C ASN A 20 -10.71 0.72 -10.40
N LEU A 21 -11.07 -0.40 -11.02
CA LEU A 21 -10.20 -1.55 -11.14
C LEU A 21 -8.85 -1.21 -11.79
N ALA A 22 -8.86 -0.38 -12.83
CA ALA A 22 -7.62 0.00 -13.52
C ALA A 22 -6.66 0.73 -12.57
N LEU A 23 -7.19 1.63 -11.75
CA LEU A 23 -6.39 2.34 -10.75
C LEU A 23 -5.83 1.36 -9.72
N TRP A 24 -6.66 0.44 -9.22
CA TRP A 24 -6.22 -0.53 -8.21
C TRP A 24 -5.11 -1.43 -8.72
N GLN A 25 -5.22 -1.88 -9.97
CA GLN A 25 -4.17 -2.70 -10.60
C GLN A 25 -2.86 -1.90 -10.75
N LYS A 26 -2.97 -0.63 -11.12
CA LYS A 26 -1.81 0.24 -11.28
C LYS A 26 -1.10 0.47 -9.94
N ILE A 27 -1.87 0.75 -8.89
CA ILE A 27 -1.31 0.94 -7.54
C ILE A 27 -0.63 -0.35 -7.08
N ARG A 28 -1.31 -1.49 -7.23
CA ARG A 28 -0.77 -2.78 -6.80
C ARG A 28 0.55 -3.06 -7.50
N ARG A 29 0.61 -2.84 -8.81
CA ARG A 29 1.83 -3.07 -9.57
C ARG A 29 2.96 -2.17 -9.11
N ASN A 30 2.68 -0.89 -8.92
CA ASN A 30 3.71 0.08 -8.52
C ASN A 30 4.24 -0.19 -7.11
N VAL A 31 3.34 -0.44 -6.17
CA VAL A 31 3.73 -0.69 -4.77
C VAL A 31 4.43 -2.04 -4.66
N THR A 32 3.97 -3.06 -5.38
CA THR A 32 4.62 -4.37 -5.39
C THR A 32 6.04 -4.27 -5.92
N ALA A 33 6.25 -3.53 -7.00
CA ALA A 33 7.59 -3.34 -7.56
C ALA A 33 8.51 -2.64 -6.56
N PHE A 34 7.98 -1.64 -5.85
CA PHE A 34 8.74 -0.91 -4.83
C PHE A 34 9.14 -1.84 -3.68
N LEU A 35 8.19 -2.62 -3.17
CA LEU A 35 8.47 -3.54 -2.06
C LEU A 35 9.37 -4.70 -2.47
N ASN A 36 9.30 -5.15 -3.71
CA ASN A 36 10.23 -6.15 -4.25
C ASN A 36 11.67 -5.67 -4.15
N GLY A 37 11.92 -4.39 -4.39
CA GLY A 37 13.24 -3.81 -4.22
C GLY A 37 13.76 -3.95 -2.80
N PHE A 38 12.91 -3.65 -1.83
CA PHE A 38 13.28 -3.80 -0.42
C PHE A 38 13.53 -5.25 -0.04
N TRP A 39 12.72 -6.18 -0.55
CA TRP A 39 12.93 -7.60 -0.30
C TRP A 39 14.26 -8.09 -0.88
N ARG A 40 14.58 -7.70 -2.11
CA ARG A 40 15.85 -8.09 -2.74
C ARG A 40 17.05 -7.52 -2.00
N ASP A 41 16.90 -6.33 -1.41
CA ASP A 41 17.98 -5.69 -0.66
C ASP A 41 18.09 -6.24 0.77
N GLY A 42 17.25 -7.20 1.15
CA GLY A 42 17.30 -7.80 2.47
C GLY A 42 16.59 -7.02 3.56
N ALA A 43 15.84 -5.97 3.22
CA ALA A 43 15.13 -5.17 4.20
C ALA A 43 13.83 -5.82 4.68
N LEU A 44 13.29 -6.78 3.92
CA LEU A 44 12.09 -7.53 4.28
C LEU A 44 12.44 -9.00 4.45
N PHE A 45 11.82 -9.65 5.41
CA PHE A 45 12.11 -11.03 5.79
C PHE A 45 11.15 -11.99 5.06
N GLY A 46 11.72 -13.00 4.41
CA GLY A 46 10.96 -14.04 3.72
C GLY A 46 11.78 -14.69 2.64
N ALA A 47 11.55 -15.99 2.40
CA ALA A 47 12.24 -16.72 1.35
C ALA A 47 11.77 -16.29 -0.04
N THR A 48 10.54 -15.81 -0.15
CA THR A 48 9.95 -15.30 -1.40
C THR A 48 9.27 -13.97 -1.13
N PRO A 49 9.04 -13.16 -2.17
CA PRO A 49 8.31 -11.89 -1.99
C PRO A 49 6.93 -12.10 -1.38
N GLU A 50 6.24 -13.18 -1.76
CA GLU A 50 4.88 -13.47 -1.27
C GLU A 50 4.86 -13.74 0.23
N GLN A 51 5.96 -14.19 0.80
CA GLN A 51 6.10 -14.39 2.25
C GLN A 51 6.48 -13.09 2.96
N ALA A 52 7.11 -12.16 2.24
CA ALA A 52 7.67 -10.95 2.83
C ALA A 52 6.67 -9.80 2.91
N PHE A 53 5.73 -9.74 1.97
CA PHE A 53 4.76 -8.64 1.93
C PHE A 53 3.55 -8.98 1.07
N TYR A 54 2.47 -8.19 1.23
CA TYR A 54 1.34 -8.19 0.30
C TYR A 54 0.82 -6.77 0.12
N VAL A 55 0.12 -6.55 -0.98
CA VAL A 55 -0.53 -5.29 -1.29
C VAL A 55 -1.98 -5.59 -1.64
N LYS A 56 -2.92 -4.99 -0.92
CA LYS A 56 -4.34 -5.13 -1.18
C LYS A 56 -4.93 -3.77 -1.51
N VAL A 57 -5.48 -3.66 -2.69
CA VAL A 57 -6.26 -2.50 -3.10
C VAL A 57 -7.34 -2.99 -4.05
N ASP A 58 -8.59 -2.95 -3.59
CA ASP A 58 -9.70 -3.56 -4.28
C ASP A 58 -11.02 -2.91 -3.88
N GLU A 59 -12.12 -3.47 -4.38
CA GLU A 59 -13.46 -2.97 -4.10
C GLU A 59 -13.84 -3.14 -2.63
N GLU A 60 -13.32 -4.16 -1.97
CA GLU A 60 -13.60 -4.37 -0.55
C GLU A 60 -13.12 -3.20 0.30
N LEU A 61 -11.93 -2.70 0.02
CA LEU A 61 -11.38 -1.53 0.73
C LEU A 61 -11.93 -0.21 0.17
N ASN A 62 -12.38 -0.20 -1.07
CA ASN A 62 -12.86 0.98 -1.76
C ASN A 62 -14.30 0.82 -2.22
N PRO A 63 -15.25 0.64 -1.27
CA PRO A 63 -16.67 0.56 -1.61
C PRO A 63 -17.19 1.92 -2.13
N PRO A 64 -18.41 1.97 -2.67
CA PRO A 64 -18.94 3.21 -3.23
C PRO A 64 -18.88 4.42 -2.29
N GLU A 65 -19.03 4.20 -0.99
CA GLU A 65 -18.99 5.29 0.01
C GLU A 65 -17.61 5.95 0.04
N VAL A 66 -16.55 5.15 -0.02
CA VAL A 66 -15.17 5.63 -0.03
C VAL A 66 -14.88 6.34 -1.35
N ARG A 67 -15.30 5.72 -2.47
CA ARG A 67 -15.07 6.31 -3.79
C ARG A 67 -15.81 7.63 -3.97
N ALA A 68 -17.00 7.75 -3.40
CA ALA A 68 -17.78 8.97 -3.48
C ALA A 68 -17.08 10.16 -2.80
N LEU A 69 -16.24 9.90 -1.81
CA LEU A 69 -15.47 10.92 -1.11
C LEU A 69 -14.14 11.23 -1.80
N GLY A 70 -13.85 10.57 -2.92
CA GLY A 70 -12.58 10.75 -3.62
C GLY A 70 -11.39 10.14 -2.89
N GLN A 71 -11.63 9.19 -2.00
CA GLN A 71 -10.60 8.56 -1.19
C GLN A 71 -10.18 7.24 -1.80
N VAL A 72 -8.90 6.86 -1.60
CA VAL A 72 -8.35 5.58 -2.03
C VAL A 72 -7.69 4.91 -0.83
N ILE A 73 -8.11 3.70 -0.50
CA ILE A 73 -7.58 2.94 0.63
C ILE A 73 -6.74 1.78 0.13
N ILE A 74 -5.50 1.70 0.62
CA ILE A 74 -4.53 0.68 0.26
C ILE A 74 -4.09 -0.02 1.55
N GLU A 75 -4.13 -1.35 1.57
CA GLU A 75 -3.65 -2.12 2.72
C GLU A 75 -2.35 -2.81 2.35
N ILE A 76 -1.37 -2.71 3.22
CA ILE A 76 -0.05 -3.30 3.01
C ILE A 76 0.31 -4.09 4.25
N GLY A 77 0.71 -5.36 4.03
CA GLY A 77 1.29 -6.18 5.08
C GLY A 77 2.74 -6.46 4.73
N LEU A 78 3.63 -6.36 5.70
CA LEU A 78 5.03 -6.65 5.46
C LEU A 78 5.72 -7.16 6.73
N VAL A 79 6.85 -7.83 6.52
CA VAL A 79 7.69 -8.34 7.61
C VAL A 79 9.06 -7.68 7.44
N PRO A 80 9.38 -6.62 8.21
CA PRO A 80 10.73 -6.05 8.18
C PRO A 80 11.75 -7.09 8.64
N ALA A 81 12.94 -7.05 8.05
CA ALA A 81 14.00 -8.00 8.45
C ALA A 81 14.33 -7.86 9.93
N PHE A 82 14.17 -6.68 10.49
CA PHE A 82 14.34 -6.42 11.90
C PHE A 82 13.27 -5.43 12.35
N PRO A 83 12.39 -5.81 13.29
CA PRO A 83 12.46 -6.99 14.19
C PRO A 83 11.84 -8.28 13.67
N ALA A 84 11.50 -8.41 12.43
CA ALA A 84 10.87 -9.60 11.82
C ALA A 84 9.46 -9.86 12.35
N GLU A 85 8.73 -8.80 12.69
CA GLU A 85 7.34 -8.87 13.10
C GLU A 85 6.43 -8.51 11.93
N PHE A 86 5.32 -9.24 11.79
CA PHE A 86 4.34 -8.94 10.75
C PHE A 86 3.60 -7.65 11.09
N ILE A 87 3.64 -6.70 10.17
CA ILE A 87 3.01 -5.40 10.33
C ILE A 87 1.98 -5.22 9.21
N VAL A 88 0.77 -4.79 9.57
CA VAL A 88 -0.27 -4.44 8.59
C VAL A 88 -0.68 -3.01 8.84
N PHE A 89 -0.72 -2.22 7.78
CA PHE A 89 -1.19 -0.85 7.86
C PHE A 89 -2.03 -0.50 6.64
N ARG A 90 -2.89 0.50 6.79
CA ARG A 90 -3.69 1.04 5.69
C ARG A 90 -3.33 2.48 5.47
N ILE A 91 -3.21 2.83 4.20
CA ILE A 91 -3.00 4.21 3.76
C ILE A 91 -4.29 4.68 3.13
N GLN A 92 -4.85 5.77 3.64
CA GLN A 92 -6.03 6.39 3.08
C GLN A 92 -5.61 7.69 2.42
N GLN A 93 -5.53 7.68 1.09
CA GLN A 93 -5.26 8.89 0.32
C GLN A 93 -6.55 9.68 0.19
N MET A 94 -6.49 10.97 0.49
CA MET A 94 -7.65 11.86 0.45
C MET A 94 -7.31 13.09 -0.36
N PRO A 95 -8.32 13.78 -0.96
CA PRO A 95 -8.08 15.02 -1.71
C PRO A 95 -7.56 16.12 -0.80
N GLY A 96 -6.65 16.19 -0.15
CA GLY A 96 -6.10 17.19 0.75
C GLY A 96 -5.23 16.63 1.82
N GLY A 97 -4.97 15.30 1.78
CA GLY A 97 -4.11 14.74 2.79
C GLY A 97 -3.99 13.23 2.73
N ILE A 98 -3.32 12.68 3.73
CA ILE A 98 -3.07 11.26 3.87
C ILE A 98 -3.38 10.89 5.31
N ASP A 99 -4.06 9.75 5.49
CA ASP A 99 -4.25 9.16 6.80
C ASP A 99 -3.67 7.76 6.80
N VAL A 100 -3.00 7.38 7.89
CA VAL A 100 -2.36 6.06 8.02
C VAL A 100 -2.78 5.45 9.34
N SER A 101 -3.22 4.19 9.29
CA SER A 101 -3.57 3.44 10.49
C SER A 101 -2.90 2.08 10.47
N GLU A 102 -2.34 1.66 11.59
CA GLU A 102 -1.82 0.31 11.77
C GLU A 102 -2.92 -0.59 12.30
N LEU A 103 -2.96 -1.79 11.80
CA LEU A 103 -3.95 -2.80 12.20
C LEU A 103 -3.38 -3.80 13.18
#